data_a6667613fdfbb175f0eb3332b6c1fd85
#
_entry.id   a6667613fdfbb175f0eb3332b6c1fd85
#
_cell.length_a   1.000
_cell.length_b   1.000
_cell.length_c   1.000
_cell.angle_alpha   90.00
_cell.angle_beta   90.00
_cell.angle_gamma   90.00
#
_symmetry.space_group_name_H-M   'P 1'
#
loop_
_entity.id
_entity.type
_entity.pdbx_description
1 polymer ?
#
loop_
_entity_poly.entity_id
_entity_poly.type
_entity_poly.pdbx_seq_one_letter_code
_entity_poly.pdbx_strand_id
1 'polypeptide(L)'
;MSRERRRAKTDRLDTEQLKRAFLGWLRGERDHCKMAAIPTFAEEDAKRPSRERESLVGEQGRIVNRMKATLARLGIRSFNPKLKNAAESLEDLRTAEGEPIPPNTLTELHRDLERRRLVIEQIRQIEAARLERLRRTPKAKPNAMVLLLARVIGVGIETADMLVQEVLSRNLRDRRAVARYAGLTGSPDESGSKRREKGLSRAGNARVRRGMVQLAWRFLQFQKDSALAQWYRVRTEHARGSRKKMIVALARKLLIALWHFVRDGVVPEGVFLRPAH
;
A
#
# COMPACT_ATOMS: atom_id res chain seq x y z
N MET A 1 -15.67 35.80 -1.88
CA MET A 1 -14.74 36.15 -0.79
C MET A 1 -13.37 36.39 -1.38
N SER A 2 -12.81 37.58 -1.18
CA SER A 2 -11.60 38.07 -1.82
C SER A 2 -10.37 37.25 -1.37
N ARG A 3 -9.34 37.17 -2.24
CA ARG A 3 -8.04 36.51 -1.98
C ARG A 3 -7.31 37.06 -0.74
N GLU A 4 -7.70 38.22 -0.24
CA GLU A 4 -7.07 38.96 0.86
C GLU A 4 -7.25 38.32 2.26
N ARG A 5 -8.15 37.35 2.44
CA ARG A 5 -8.36 36.64 3.72
C ARG A 5 -7.64 35.28 3.82
N ARG A 6 -6.83 34.87 2.86
CA ARG A 6 -5.92 33.75 3.04
C ARG A 6 -4.73 34.25 3.85
N ARG A 7 -4.67 33.88 5.13
CA ARG A 7 -3.49 34.07 5.97
C ARG A 7 -2.28 33.53 5.22
N ALA A 8 -1.26 34.38 5.06
CA ALA A 8 0.00 33.95 4.47
C ALA A 8 0.51 32.72 5.20
N LYS A 9 0.79 31.63 4.46
CA LYS A 9 1.38 30.42 5.02
C LYS A 9 2.88 30.68 5.11
N THR A 10 3.37 30.96 6.31
CA THR A 10 4.79 31.16 6.59
C THR A 10 5.21 30.20 7.69
N ASP A 11 6.44 29.70 7.65
CA ASP A 11 7.01 28.82 8.66
C ASP A 11 6.93 29.43 10.07
N ARG A 12 7.04 30.75 10.17
CA ARG A 12 6.88 31.46 11.44
C ARG A 12 5.48 31.29 12.04
N LEU A 13 4.42 31.41 11.23
CA LEU A 13 3.03 31.23 11.70
C LEU A 13 2.76 29.76 12.09
N ASP A 14 3.29 28.81 11.31
CA ASP A 14 3.18 27.39 11.60
C ASP A 14 3.92 27.05 12.92
N THR A 15 5.11 27.62 13.15
CA THR A 15 5.88 27.47 14.39
C THR A 15 5.17 28.08 15.59
N GLU A 16 4.58 29.27 15.46
CA GLU A 16 3.79 29.89 16.54
C GLU A 16 2.54 29.06 16.88
N GLN A 17 1.88 28.50 15.89
CA GLN A 17 0.72 27.63 16.11
C GLN A 17 1.13 26.34 16.82
N LEU A 18 2.22 25.69 16.42
CA LEU A 18 2.78 24.52 17.08
C LEU A 18 3.16 24.82 18.53
N LYS A 19 3.84 25.96 18.77
CA LYS A 19 4.21 26.42 20.12
C LYS A 19 2.98 26.59 21.01
N ARG A 20 1.94 27.27 20.52
CA ARG A 20 0.69 27.46 21.29
C ARG A 20 0.02 26.12 21.60
N ALA A 21 -0.09 25.23 20.61
CA ALA A 21 -0.68 23.92 20.79
C ALA A 21 0.10 23.08 21.81
N PHE A 22 1.43 23.09 21.75
CA PHE A 22 2.30 22.36 22.67
C PHE A 22 2.23 22.91 24.09
N LEU A 23 2.27 24.25 24.27
CA LEU A 23 2.15 24.88 25.59
C LEU A 23 0.76 24.64 26.21
N GLY A 24 -0.31 24.68 25.42
CA GLY A 24 -1.65 24.31 25.87
C GLY A 24 -1.71 22.87 26.34
N TRP A 25 -1.11 21.94 25.59
CA TRP A 25 -1.04 20.53 25.98
C TRP A 25 -0.28 20.31 27.31
N LEU A 26 0.86 21.01 27.50
CA LEU A 26 1.62 20.96 28.77
C LEU A 26 0.82 21.47 29.97
N ARG A 27 -0.09 22.42 29.77
CA ARG A 27 -1.01 22.93 30.80
C ARG A 27 -2.21 22.02 31.07
N GLY A 28 -2.31 20.88 30.34
CA GLY A 28 -3.44 19.95 30.46
C GLY A 28 -4.65 20.29 29.57
N GLU A 29 -4.56 21.29 28.70
CA GLU A 29 -5.60 21.68 27.75
C GLU A 29 -5.66 20.68 26.57
N ARG A 30 -6.36 19.55 26.78
CA ARG A 30 -6.39 18.40 25.86
C ARG A 30 -7.06 18.69 24.52
N ASP A 31 -7.79 19.77 24.39
CA ASP A 31 -8.53 20.15 23.18
C ASP A 31 -7.67 20.89 22.14
N HIS A 32 -6.56 21.50 22.56
CA HIS A 32 -5.66 22.24 21.67
C HIS A 32 -4.87 21.36 20.72
N CYS A 33 -4.33 20.24 21.19
CA CYS A 33 -3.68 19.25 20.34
C CYS A 33 -3.74 17.86 20.96
N LYS A 34 -3.64 16.85 20.10
CA LYS A 34 -3.47 15.45 20.51
C LYS A 34 -2.10 15.02 20.07
N MET A 35 -1.27 14.63 21.04
CA MET A 35 0.06 14.08 20.72
C MET A 35 -0.08 12.80 19.91
N ALA A 36 0.66 12.73 18.81
CA ALA A 36 0.75 11.52 18.02
C ALA A 36 1.51 10.46 18.84
N ALA A 37 1.00 9.23 18.85
CA ALA A 37 1.73 8.11 19.43
C ALA A 37 3.02 7.88 18.60
N ILE A 38 4.17 8.16 19.23
CA ILE A 38 5.47 7.91 18.63
C ILE A 38 5.75 6.41 18.76
N PRO A 39 6.03 5.70 17.64
CA PRO A 39 6.38 4.29 17.72
C PRO A 39 7.73 4.11 18.44
N THR A 40 7.87 3.03 19.17
CA THR A 40 9.15 2.60 19.74
C THR A 40 10.12 2.20 18.60
N PHE A 41 11.42 2.13 18.89
CA PHE A 41 12.40 1.63 17.93
C PHE A 41 12.06 0.21 17.45
N ALA A 42 11.61 -0.67 18.33
CA ALA A 42 11.21 -2.03 17.98
C ALA A 42 9.98 -2.06 17.06
N GLU A 43 8.97 -1.20 17.32
CA GLU A 43 7.79 -1.09 16.45
C GLU A 43 8.15 -0.52 15.07
N GLU A 44 9.11 0.39 14.98
CA GLU A 44 9.55 0.95 13.70
C GLU A 44 10.42 -0.05 12.94
N ASP A 45 11.28 -0.78 13.64
CA ASP A 45 12.09 -1.85 13.07
C ASP A 45 11.24 -3.00 12.53
N ALA A 46 10.18 -3.38 13.22
CA ALA A 46 9.24 -4.42 12.76
C ALA A 46 8.57 -4.10 11.41
N LYS A 47 8.54 -2.84 10.99
CA LYS A 47 8.01 -2.41 9.68
C LYS A 47 9.04 -2.53 8.55
N ARG A 48 10.34 -2.58 8.89
CA ARG A 48 11.44 -2.56 7.92
C ARG A 48 11.33 -3.66 6.85
N PRO A 49 11.12 -4.95 7.19
CA PRO A 49 11.06 -6.00 6.19
C PRO A 49 9.97 -5.79 5.13
N SER A 50 8.79 -5.33 5.54
CA SER A 50 7.70 -5.01 4.59
C SER A 50 8.03 -3.83 3.68
N ARG A 51 8.69 -2.79 4.23
CA ARG A 51 9.08 -1.59 3.48
C ARG A 51 10.22 -1.88 2.51
N GLU A 52 11.21 -2.65 2.95
CA GLU A 52 12.32 -3.10 2.12
C GLU A 52 11.84 -3.95 0.95
N ARG A 53 10.99 -4.94 1.22
CA ARG A 53 10.38 -5.76 0.17
C ARG A 53 9.64 -4.91 -0.87
N GLU A 54 8.85 -3.91 -0.45
CA GLU A 54 8.16 -3.01 -1.39
C GLU A 54 9.15 -2.21 -2.25
N SER A 55 10.25 -1.74 -1.67
CA SER A 55 11.33 -1.04 -2.38
C SER A 55 11.97 -1.95 -3.44
N LEU A 56 12.32 -3.18 -3.06
CA LEU A 56 12.92 -4.19 -3.94
C LEU A 56 11.97 -4.59 -5.07
N VAL A 57 10.67 -4.76 -4.81
CA VAL A 57 9.67 -5.01 -5.87
C VAL A 57 9.59 -3.83 -6.84
N GLY A 58 9.67 -2.61 -6.34
CA GLY A 58 9.75 -1.40 -7.18
C GLY A 58 11.04 -1.36 -8.01
N GLU A 59 12.16 -1.76 -7.44
CA GLU A 59 13.46 -1.83 -8.11
C GLU A 59 13.45 -2.88 -9.24
N GLN A 60 12.95 -4.08 -8.96
CA GLN A 60 12.74 -5.11 -9.98
C GLN A 60 11.93 -4.59 -11.17
N GLY A 61 10.85 -3.84 -10.88
CA GLY A 61 10.02 -3.21 -11.91
C GLY A 61 10.80 -2.19 -12.74
N ARG A 62 11.62 -1.35 -12.10
CA ARG A 62 12.48 -0.37 -12.78
C ARG A 62 13.51 -1.04 -13.69
N ILE A 63 14.17 -2.10 -13.23
CA ILE A 63 15.13 -2.88 -14.05
C ILE A 63 14.44 -3.43 -15.29
N VAL A 64 13.30 -4.11 -15.13
CA VAL A 64 12.54 -4.68 -16.24
C VAL A 64 12.13 -3.60 -17.25
N ASN A 65 11.64 -2.45 -16.78
CA ASN A 65 11.21 -1.35 -17.64
C ASN A 65 12.39 -0.71 -18.37
N ARG A 66 13.55 -0.56 -17.72
CA ARG A 66 14.77 -0.06 -18.36
C ARG A 66 15.22 -0.99 -19.48
N MET A 67 15.34 -2.30 -19.23
CA MET A 67 15.70 -3.29 -20.26
C MET A 67 14.74 -3.22 -21.46
N LYS A 68 13.42 -3.20 -21.21
CA LYS A 68 12.43 -3.09 -22.28
C LYS A 68 12.57 -1.79 -23.07
N ALA A 69 12.85 -0.67 -22.41
CA ALA A 69 13.06 0.61 -23.07
C ALA A 69 14.33 0.61 -23.95
N THR A 70 15.41 0.00 -23.48
CA THR A 70 16.66 -0.15 -24.24
C THR A 70 16.43 -1.01 -25.49
N LEU A 71 15.78 -2.17 -25.36
CA LEU A 71 15.46 -3.05 -26.47
C LEU A 71 14.47 -2.43 -27.46
N ALA A 72 13.49 -1.67 -26.97
CA ALA A 72 12.52 -1.00 -27.85
C ALA A 72 13.17 0.03 -28.79
N ARG A 73 14.28 0.68 -28.39
CA ARG A 73 15.06 1.57 -29.27
C ARG A 73 15.73 0.83 -30.43
N LEU A 74 16.00 -0.46 -30.24
CA LEU A 74 16.53 -1.36 -31.26
C LEU A 74 15.42 -2.08 -32.04
N GLY A 75 14.16 -1.68 -31.91
CA GLY A 75 13.01 -2.30 -32.55
C GLY A 75 12.53 -3.61 -31.92
N ILE A 76 13.15 -4.06 -30.81
CA ILE A 76 12.84 -5.33 -30.14
C ILE A 76 11.78 -5.12 -29.06
N ARG A 77 10.57 -5.66 -29.26
CA ARG A 77 9.43 -5.50 -28.33
C ARG A 77 8.95 -6.81 -27.71
N SER A 78 9.33 -7.95 -28.27
CA SER A 78 8.87 -9.29 -27.85
C SER A 78 9.58 -9.85 -26.63
N PHE A 79 10.72 -9.26 -26.21
CA PHE A 79 11.54 -9.78 -25.12
C PHE A 79 10.86 -9.67 -23.75
N ASN A 80 10.89 -10.78 -23.02
CA ASN A 80 10.40 -10.82 -21.63
C ASN A 80 11.53 -11.12 -20.63
N PRO A 81 12.06 -10.10 -19.93
CA PRO A 81 13.13 -10.28 -18.96
C PRO A 81 12.80 -11.17 -17.76
N LYS A 82 11.53 -11.57 -17.60
CA LYS A 82 11.06 -12.39 -16.46
C LYS A 82 11.19 -13.89 -16.70
N LEU A 83 11.45 -14.32 -17.91
CA LEU A 83 11.62 -15.75 -18.24
C LEU A 83 12.92 -16.29 -17.64
N LYS A 84 12.95 -17.60 -17.38
CA LYS A 84 14.13 -18.29 -16.80
C LYS A 84 15.33 -18.24 -17.76
N ASN A 85 15.08 -18.42 -19.05
CA ASN A 85 16.06 -18.41 -20.13
C ASN A 85 16.28 -17.01 -20.72
N ALA A 86 15.95 -15.94 -20.00
CA ALA A 86 16.07 -14.57 -20.54
C ALA A 86 17.51 -14.20 -20.93
N ALA A 87 18.53 -14.73 -20.23
CA ALA A 87 19.93 -14.48 -20.57
C ALA A 87 20.33 -15.12 -21.93
N GLU A 88 19.97 -16.38 -22.12
CA GLU A 88 20.20 -17.10 -23.37
C GLU A 88 19.44 -16.45 -24.54
N SER A 89 18.17 -16.11 -24.29
CA SER A 89 17.32 -15.46 -25.29
C SER A 89 17.83 -14.08 -25.75
N LEU A 90 18.67 -13.40 -24.95
CA LEU A 90 19.25 -12.11 -25.36
C LEU A 90 20.23 -12.24 -26.51
N GLU A 91 21.01 -13.33 -26.54
CA GLU A 91 22.05 -13.58 -27.58
C GLU A 91 21.43 -13.80 -28.96
N ASP A 92 20.21 -14.37 -28.99
CA ASP A 92 19.50 -14.69 -30.22
C ASP A 92 18.70 -13.52 -30.79
N LEU A 93 18.55 -12.42 -30.01
CA LEU A 93 17.78 -11.27 -30.48
C LEU A 93 18.48 -10.53 -31.62
N ARG A 94 17.66 -10.03 -32.52
CA ARG A 94 18.10 -9.19 -33.65
C ARG A 94 17.36 -7.86 -33.65
N THR A 95 18.05 -6.81 -34.04
CA THR A 95 17.48 -5.47 -34.20
C THR A 95 16.42 -5.46 -35.33
N ALA A 96 15.72 -4.34 -35.49
CA ALA A 96 14.78 -4.19 -36.61
C ALA A 96 15.43 -4.32 -38.00
N GLU A 97 16.75 -4.08 -38.07
CA GLU A 97 17.55 -4.21 -39.31
C GLU A 97 18.14 -5.63 -39.49
N GLY A 98 17.86 -6.56 -38.54
CA GLY A 98 18.36 -7.95 -38.62
C GLY A 98 19.74 -8.15 -37.97
N GLU A 99 20.36 -7.08 -37.48
CA GLU A 99 21.68 -7.11 -36.87
C GLU A 99 21.63 -7.60 -35.42
N PRO A 100 22.72 -8.19 -34.90
CA PRO A 100 22.81 -8.53 -33.48
C PRO A 100 22.76 -7.27 -32.58
N ILE A 101 22.38 -7.45 -31.31
CA ILE A 101 22.42 -6.35 -30.33
C ILE A 101 23.86 -5.84 -30.23
N PRO A 102 24.09 -4.49 -30.24
CA PRO A 102 25.41 -3.92 -30.04
C PRO A 102 26.11 -4.42 -28.75
N PRO A 103 27.43 -4.77 -28.81
CA PRO A 103 28.10 -5.45 -27.69
C PRO A 103 27.99 -4.76 -26.34
N ASN A 104 28.13 -3.45 -26.30
CA ASN A 104 28.03 -2.68 -25.04
C ASN A 104 26.60 -2.71 -24.48
N THR A 105 25.58 -2.66 -25.35
CA THR A 105 24.18 -2.76 -24.96
C THR A 105 23.85 -4.16 -24.45
N LEU A 106 24.35 -5.19 -25.11
CA LEU A 106 24.18 -6.57 -24.68
C LEU A 106 24.82 -6.79 -23.28
N THR A 107 26.03 -6.29 -23.07
CA THR A 107 26.72 -6.35 -21.77
C THR A 107 25.95 -5.60 -20.68
N GLU A 108 25.34 -4.45 -20.98
CA GLU A 108 24.49 -3.71 -20.04
C GLU A 108 23.24 -4.52 -19.67
N LEU A 109 22.59 -5.14 -20.64
CA LEU A 109 21.38 -5.97 -20.44
C LEU A 109 21.69 -7.21 -19.58
N HIS A 110 22.84 -7.86 -19.76
CA HIS A 110 23.29 -8.97 -18.91
C HIS A 110 23.47 -8.52 -17.46
N ARG A 111 24.14 -7.39 -17.22
CA ARG A 111 24.28 -6.82 -15.87
C ARG A 111 22.93 -6.46 -15.24
N ASP A 112 21.95 -6.03 -16.01
CA ASP A 112 20.59 -5.78 -15.53
C ASP A 112 19.85 -7.06 -15.16
N LEU A 113 20.06 -8.16 -15.90
CA LEU A 113 19.53 -9.48 -15.53
C LEU A 113 20.15 -10.00 -14.22
N GLU A 114 21.45 -9.81 -14.01
CA GLU A 114 22.14 -10.19 -12.77
C GLU A 114 21.61 -9.38 -11.56
N ARG A 115 21.51 -8.06 -11.71
CA ARG A 115 20.90 -7.19 -10.67
C ARG A 115 19.47 -7.65 -10.34
N ARG A 116 18.66 -7.94 -11.37
CA ARG A 116 17.30 -8.44 -11.18
C ARG A 116 17.30 -9.76 -10.41
N ARG A 117 18.22 -10.68 -10.69
CA ARG A 117 18.33 -11.96 -10.01
C ARG A 117 18.67 -11.78 -8.53
N LEU A 118 19.61 -10.87 -8.20
CA LEU A 118 19.94 -10.51 -6.83
C LEU A 118 18.75 -9.93 -6.07
N VAL A 119 18.03 -8.97 -6.69
CA VAL A 119 16.83 -8.36 -6.09
C VAL A 119 15.75 -9.41 -5.80
N ILE A 120 15.52 -10.35 -6.71
CA ILE A 120 14.56 -11.44 -6.50
C ILE A 120 14.97 -12.32 -5.32
N GLU A 121 16.25 -12.63 -5.20
CA GLU A 121 16.77 -13.44 -4.09
C GLU A 121 16.59 -12.74 -2.75
N GLN A 122 16.87 -11.45 -2.67
CA GLN A 122 16.62 -10.66 -1.45
C GLN A 122 15.13 -10.61 -1.08
N ILE A 123 14.23 -10.49 -2.06
CA ILE A 123 12.79 -10.56 -1.81
C ILE A 123 12.42 -11.92 -1.21
N ARG A 124 12.93 -13.02 -1.75
CA ARG A 124 12.67 -14.38 -1.24
C ARG A 124 13.18 -14.57 0.19
N GLN A 125 14.35 -14.04 0.50
CA GLN A 125 14.92 -14.09 1.85
C GLN A 125 14.03 -13.37 2.86
N ILE A 126 13.54 -12.17 2.53
CA ILE A 126 12.60 -11.43 3.39
C ILE A 126 11.30 -12.22 3.59
N GLU A 127 10.76 -12.78 2.52
CA GLU A 127 9.53 -13.58 2.57
C GLU A 127 9.72 -14.86 3.41
N ALA A 128 10.84 -15.57 3.24
CA ALA A 128 11.18 -16.75 4.02
C ALA A 128 11.37 -16.44 5.51
N ALA A 129 12.11 -15.38 5.83
CA ALA A 129 12.31 -14.94 7.22
C ALA A 129 10.97 -14.56 7.90
N ARG A 130 10.05 -13.95 7.16
CA ARG A 130 8.70 -13.66 7.66
C ARG A 130 7.90 -14.92 7.96
N LEU A 131 7.90 -15.88 7.06
CA LEU A 131 7.22 -17.16 7.27
C LEU A 131 7.78 -17.90 8.48
N GLU A 132 9.10 -17.91 8.64
CA GLU A 132 9.77 -18.54 9.78
C GLU A 132 9.39 -17.83 11.10
N ARG A 133 9.36 -16.50 11.13
CA ARG A 133 8.87 -15.75 12.30
C ARG A 133 7.43 -16.14 12.68
N LEU A 134 6.53 -16.24 11.69
CA LEU A 134 5.15 -16.62 11.92
C LEU A 134 5.01 -18.05 12.46
N ARG A 135 5.88 -18.98 12.03
CA ARG A 135 5.92 -20.36 12.53
C ARG A 135 6.46 -20.44 13.96
N ARG A 136 7.53 -19.70 14.27
CA ARG A 136 8.16 -19.74 15.60
C ARG A 136 7.27 -19.16 16.69
N THR A 137 6.57 -18.08 16.42
CA THR A 137 5.78 -17.35 17.42
C THR A 137 4.37 -17.04 16.93
N PRO A 138 3.54 -18.07 16.57
CA PRO A 138 2.22 -17.84 15.99
C PRO A 138 1.24 -17.16 16.95
N LYS A 139 1.40 -17.37 18.26
CA LYS A 139 0.55 -16.77 19.31
C LYS A 139 0.95 -15.35 19.71
N ALA A 140 2.13 -14.87 19.30
CA ALA A 140 2.50 -13.47 19.54
C ALA A 140 1.48 -12.55 18.86
N LYS A 141 1.01 -11.52 19.60
CA LYS A 141 -0.12 -10.69 19.15
C LYS A 141 -0.02 -10.22 17.68
N PRO A 142 1.10 -9.61 17.21
CA PRO A 142 1.19 -9.21 15.79
C PRO A 142 1.11 -10.39 14.83
N ASN A 143 1.75 -11.52 15.15
CA ASN A 143 1.76 -12.70 14.28
C ASN A 143 0.39 -13.37 14.20
N ALA A 144 -0.31 -13.50 15.34
CA ALA A 144 -1.67 -14.01 15.40
C ALA A 144 -2.63 -13.18 14.53
N MET A 145 -2.47 -11.84 14.54
CA MET A 145 -3.25 -10.93 13.70
C MET A 145 -2.95 -11.15 12.20
N VAL A 146 -1.68 -11.34 11.84
CA VAL A 146 -1.28 -11.64 10.45
C VAL A 146 -1.89 -12.96 9.99
N LEU A 147 -1.78 -14.02 10.79
CA LEU A 147 -2.34 -15.33 10.47
C LEU A 147 -3.87 -15.27 10.35
N LEU A 148 -4.54 -14.56 11.24
CA LEU A 148 -5.99 -14.36 11.18
C LEU A 148 -6.42 -13.66 9.89
N LEU A 149 -5.77 -12.55 9.52
CA LEU A 149 -6.06 -11.83 8.28
C LEU A 149 -5.77 -12.67 7.04
N ALA A 150 -4.72 -13.48 7.04
CA ALA A 150 -4.36 -14.35 5.93
C ALA A 150 -5.39 -15.46 5.68
N ARG A 151 -6.29 -15.73 6.62
CA ARG A 151 -7.44 -16.63 6.40
C ARG A 151 -8.44 -16.06 5.41
N VAL A 152 -8.56 -14.75 5.31
CA VAL A 152 -9.46 -14.13 4.32
C VAL A 152 -8.96 -14.45 2.92
N ILE A 153 -9.77 -15.15 2.12
CA ILE A 153 -9.40 -15.49 0.74
C ILE A 153 -9.20 -14.19 -0.05
N GLY A 154 -8.05 -14.05 -0.72
CA GLY A 154 -7.64 -12.81 -1.39
C GLY A 154 -6.70 -11.93 -0.57
N VAL A 155 -6.57 -12.16 0.74
CA VAL A 155 -5.54 -11.53 1.58
C VAL A 155 -4.34 -12.48 1.68
N GLY A 156 -3.21 -12.07 1.12
CA GLY A 156 -1.94 -12.79 1.27
C GLY A 156 -1.19 -12.36 2.54
N ILE A 157 -0.27 -13.21 3.01
CA ILE A 157 0.57 -12.96 4.19
C ILE A 157 1.29 -11.59 4.11
N GLU A 158 1.81 -11.24 2.92
CA GLU A 158 2.47 -9.96 2.67
C GLU A 158 1.58 -8.75 2.99
N THR A 159 0.35 -8.80 2.48
CA THR A 159 -0.63 -7.73 2.69
C THR A 159 -1.09 -7.71 4.15
N ALA A 160 -1.30 -8.88 4.75
CA ALA A 160 -1.67 -9.02 6.16
C ALA A 160 -0.58 -8.45 7.08
N ASP A 161 0.69 -8.80 6.85
CA ASP A 161 1.82 -8.30 7.64
C ASP A 161 1.96 -6.78 7.50
N MET A 162 1.90 -6.25 6.29
CA MET A 162 1.91 -4.80 6.05
C MET A 162 0.78 -4.09 6.81
N LEU A 163 -0.44 -4.61 6.76
CA LEU A 163 -1.58 -4.01 7.46
C LEU A 163 -1.41 -4.06 8.99
N VAL A 164 -0.92 -5.18 9.52
CA VAL A 164 -0.67 -5.31 10.97
C VAL A 164 0.42 -4.34 11.40
N GLN A 165 1.57 -4.35 10.75
CA GLN A 165 2.71 -3.53 11.17
C GLN A 165 2.46 -2.02 10.98
N GLU A 166 1.76 -1.62 9.94
CA GLU A 166 1.57 -0.19 9.65
C GLU A 166 0.34 0.41 10.35
N VAL A 167 -0.75 -0.35 10.59
CA VAL A 167 -2.01 0.23 11.08
C VAL A 167 -2.74 -0.58 12.15
N LEU A 168 -2.86 -1.91 12.03
CA LEU A 168 -3.80 -2.68 12.85
C LEU A 168 -3.26 -3.01 14.26
N SER A 169 -1.95 -3.02 14.46
CA SER A 169 -1.31 -3.13 15.78
C SER A 169 -1.45 -1.86 16.63
N ARG A 170 -1.81 -0.73 16.01
CA ARG A 170 -1.94 0.56 16.69
C ARG A 170 -3.26 0.64 17.46
N ASN A 171 -3.21 1.27 18.64
CA ASN A 171 -4.43 1.54 19.40
C ASN A 171 -5.17 2.75 18.80
N LEU A 172 -6.01 2.50 17.79
CA LEU A 172 -6.82 3.52 17.15
C LEU A 172 -8.21 3.56 17.80
N ARG A 173 -8.63 4.75 18.19
CA ARG A 173 -9.83 4.98 19.00
C ARG A 173 -11.11 4.45 18.36
N ASP A 174 -11.29 4.69 17.06
CA ASP A 174 -12.52 4.40 16.35
C ASP A 174 -12.29 4.18 14.83
N ARG A 175 -13.32 3.73 14.12
CA ARG A 175 -13.31 3.52 12.67
C ARG A 175 -12.93 4.78 11.86
N ARG A 176 -13.21 5.98 12.38
CA ARG A 176 -12.85 7.24 11.72
C ARG A 176 -11.35 7.50 11.84
N ALA A 177 -10.77 7.18 13.00
CA ALA A 177 -9.32 7.27 13.21
C ALA A 177 -8.56 6.28 12.31
N VAL A 178 -9.04 5.04 12.16
CA VAL A 178 -8.48 4.04 11.23
C VAL A 178 -8.47 4.56 9.79
N ALA A 179 -9.61 5.06 9.32
CA ALA A 179 -9.74 5.58 7.96
C ALA A 179 -8.87 6.83 7.71
N ARG A 180 -8.78 7.74 8.68
CA ARG A 180 -7.92 8.93 8.61
C ARG A 180 -6.45 8.56 8.61
N TYR A 181 -6.02 7.67 9.50
CA TYR A 181 -4.64 7.20 9.56
C TYR A 181 -4.20 6.56 8.23
N ALA A 182 -5.07 5.79 7.58
CA ALA A 182 -4.81 5.21 6.27
C ALA A 182 -4.89 6.21 5.10
N GLY A 183 -5.32 7.45 5.34
CA GLY A 183 -5.53 8.44 4.29
C GLY A 183 -6.63 8.07 3.29
N LEU A 184 -7.65 7.33 3.77
CA LEU A 184 -8.82 6.89 2.98
C LEU A 184 -10.07 7.74 3.26
N THR A 185 -9.89 8.95 3.78
CA THR A 185 -10.95 9.93 4.01
C THR A 185 -10.94 11.01 2.95
N GLY A 186 -12.12 11.54 2.63
CA GLY A 186 -12.23 12.73 1.80
C GLY A 186 -11.66 13.97 2.50
N SER A 187 -11.23 14.94 1.73
CA SER A 187 -10.89 16.28 2.23
C SER A 187 -12.15 17.13 2.14
N PRO A 188 -12.73 17.62 3.26
CA PRO A 188 -13.84 18.53 3.21
C PRO A 188 -13.39 19.87 2.62
N ASP A 189 -14.15 20.38 1.68
CA ASP A 189 -14.04 21.73 1.15
C ASP A 189 -15.30 22.49 1.57
N GLU A 190 -15.22 23.14 2.71
CA GLU A 190 -16.33 23.90 3.27
C GLU A 190 -16.06 25.38 3.06
N SER A 191 -16.84 26.02 2.19
CA SER A 191 -16.86 27.46 2.02
C SER A 191 -18.29 27.99 2.09
N GLY A 192 -18.63 28.64 3.19
CA GLY A 192 -19.99 29.16 3.43
C GLY A 192 -21.04 28.02 3.45
N SER A 193 -22.09 28.17 2.68
CA SER A 193 -23.18 27.18 2.58
C SER A 193 -22.85 25.97 1.67
N LYS A 194 -21.73 26.00 0.94
CA LYS A 194 -21.35 24.91 0.01
C LYS A 194 -20.40 23.94 0.67
N ARG A 195 -20.87 22.71 0.86
CA ARG A 195 -20.08 21.58 1.35
C ARG A 195 -19.74 20.64 0.19
N ARG A 196 -18.47 20.60 -0.22
CA ARG A 196 -17.96 19.69 -1.26
C ARG A 196 -16.84 18.83 -0.69
N GLU A 197 -16.82 17.54 -1.05
CA GLU A 197 -15.64 16.70 -0.82
C GLU A 197 -14.64 16.88 -1.98
N LYS A 198 -13.48 17.41 -1.72
CA LYS A 198 -12.34 17.47 -2.65
C LYS A 198 -11.55 16.16 -2.58
N GLY A 199 -12.04 15.11 -3.22
CA GLY A 199 -11.28 13.86 -3.38
C GLY A 199 -10.65 13.33 -2.08
N LEU A 200 -9.64 12.49 -2.19
CA LEU A 200 -8.92 11.97 -1.02
C LEU A 200 -8.04 13.04 -0.38
N SER A 201 -8.16 13.16 0.93
CA SER A 201 -7.12 13.80 1.73
C SER A 201 -5.83 12.99 1.54
N ARG A 202 -4.79 13.60 0.97
CA ARG A 202 -3.48 12.93 0.79
C ARG A 202 -2.71 12.80 2.11
N ALA A 203 -3.27 13.25 3.22
CA ALA A 203 -2.77 13.02 4.57
C ALA A 203 -2.88 11.52 4.95
N GLY A 204 -2.13 11.09 5.95
CA GLY A 204 -2.12 9.72 6.45
C GLY A 204 -1.11 8.81 5.76
N ASN A 205 -1.14 7.51 6.10
CA ASN A 205 -0.16 6.54 5.64
C ASN A 205 -0.38 6.16 4.15
N ALA A 206 0.45 6.69 3.26
CA ALA A 206 0.36 6.45 1.82
C ALA A 206 0.59 4.98 1.44
N ARG A 207 1.36 4.22 2.22
CA ARG A 207 1.63 2.79 2.01
C ARG A 207 0.36 1.97 2.26
N VAL A 208 -0.28 2.20 3.41
CA VAL A 208 -1.57 1.57 3.75
C VAL A 208 -2.63 1.91 2.69
N ARG A 209 -2.71 3.17 2.28
CA ARG A 209 -3.68 3.59 1.25
C ARG A 209 -3.48 2.85 -0.06
N ARG A 210 -2.24 2.76 -0.58
CA ARG A 210 -1.94 2.02 -1.81
C ARG A 210 -2.26 0.53 -1.68
N GLY A 211 -1.79 -0.09 -0.60
CA GLY A 211 -2.04 -1.50 -0.32
C GLY A 211 -3.53 -1.82 -0.21
N MET A 212 -4.30 -0.97 0.45
CA MET A 212 -5.75 -1.15 0.59
C MET A 212 -6.51 -0.97 -0.72
N VAL A 213 -6.10 -0.04 -1.60
CA VAL A 213 -6.72 0.09 -2.93
C VAL A 213 -6.43 -1.14 -3.79
N GLN A 214 -5.19 -1.66 -3.76
CA GLN A 214 -4.84 -2.91 -4.45
C GLN A 214 -5.60 -4.11 -3.88
N LEU A 215 -5.70 -4.18 -2.55
CA LEU A 215 -6.46 -5.24 -1.88
C LEU A 215 -7.95 -5.16 -2.23
N ALA A 216 -8.54 -3.98 -2.33
CA ALA A 216 -9.94 -3.82 -2.69
C ALA A 216 -10.24 -4.39 -4.10
N TRP A 217 -9.36 -4.18 -5.09
CA TRP A 217 -9.49 -4.81 -6.40
C TRP A 217 -9.40 -6.34 -6.32
N ARG A 218 -8.43 -6.86 -5.57
CA ARG A 218 -8.27 -8.30 -5.37
C ARG A 218 -9.46 -8.89 -4.61
N PHE A 219 -9.97 -8.19 -3.62
CA PHE A 219 -11.13 -8.60 -2.84
C PHE A 219 -12.37 -8.82 -3.72
N LEU A 220 -12.61 -7.94 -4.69
CA LEU A 220 -13.71 -8.10 -5.66
C LEU A 220 -13.58 -9.36 -6.53
N GLN A 221 -12.36 -9.84 -6.76
CA GLN A 221 -12.12 -11.06 -7.54
C GLN A 221 -12.39 -12.33 -6.72
N PHE A 222 -11.97 -12.34 -5.45
CA PHE A 222 -11.98 -13.53 -4.60
C PHE A 222 -13.20 -13.61 -3.67
N GLN A 223 -13.86 -12.50 -3.37
CA GLN A 223 -14.97 -12.39 -2.41
C GLN A 223 -16.23 -11.84 -3.09
N LYS A 224 -16.59 -12.46 -4.21
CA LYS A 224 -17.66 -11.98 -5.08
C LYS A 224 -19.01 -11.86 -4.37
N ASP A 225 -19.30 -12.76 -3.43
CA ASP A 225 -20.59 -12.86 -2.76
C ASP A 225 -20.66 -12.10 -1.43
N SER A 226 -19.55 -11.48 -1.02
CA SER A 226 -19.53 -10.66 0.19
C SER A 226 -20.39 -9.41 0.08
N ALA A 227 -21.00 -8.98 1.18
CA ALA A 227 -21.82 -7.78 1.24
C ALA A 227 -21.08 -6.53 0.73
N LEU A 228 -19.75 -6.45 0.97
CA LEU A 228 -18.91 -5.36 0.45
C LEU A 228 -18.76 -5.39 -1.07
N ALA A 229 -18.64 -6.57 -1.68
CA ALA A 229 -18.55 -6.70 -3.13
C ALA A 229 -19.90 -6.38 -3.80
N GLN A 230 -21.01 -6.83 -3.21
CA GLN A 230 -22.35 -6.49 -3.66
C GLN A 230 -22.61 -4.98 -3.56
N TRP A 231 -22.25 -4.36 -2.43
CA TRP A 231 -22.32 -2.91 -2.25
C TRP A 231 -21.57 -2.14 -3.34
N TYR A 232 -20.37 -2.61 -3.71
CA TYR A 232 -19.56 -1.98 -4.78
C TYR A 232 -20.27 -2.10 -6.13
N ARG A 233 -20.78 -3.29 -6.48
CA ARG A 233 -21.47 -3.53 -7.77
C ARG A 233 -22.68 -2.62 -7.95
N VAL A 234 -23.60 -2.61 -6.98
CA VAL A 234 -24.78 -1.75 -7.01
C VAL A 234 -24.40 -0.28 -7.24
N ARG A 235 -23.34 0.20 -6.57
CA ARG A 235 -22.90 1.60 -6.69
C ARG A 235 -22.19 1.94 -8.00
N THR A 236 -21.72 0.94 -8.75
CA THR A 236 -20.96 1.14 -9.99
C THR A 236 -21.72 0.70 -11.25
N GLU A 237 -22.91 0.11 -11.09
CA GLU A 237 -23.70 -0.44 -12.19
C GLU A 237 -24.08 0.63 -13.22
N HIS A 238 -24.58 1.76 -12.76
CA HIS A 238 -25.08 2.84 -13.63
C HIS A 238 -24.12 4.02 -13.80
N ALA A 239 -22.91 3.98 -13.19
CA ALA A 239 -22.02 5.13 -13.12
C ALA A 239 -20.62 4.83 -13.63
N ARG A 240 -20.43 4.81 -14.96
CA ARG A 240 -19.13 4.51 -15.62
C ARG A 240 -17.95 5.37 -15.10
N GLY A 241 -18.18 6.63 -14.73
CA GLY A 241 -17.13 7.54 -14.20
C GLY A 241 -16.78 7.36 -12.72
N SER A 242 -17.56 6.59 -11.95
CA SER A 242 -17.41 6.49 -10.49
C SER A 242 -16.56 5.31 -10.01
N ARG A 243 -16.19 4.34 -10.84
CA ARG A 243 -15.46 3.13 -10.45
C ARG A 243 -14.18 3.42 -9.68
N LYS A 244 -13.38 4.42 -10.12
CA LYS A 244 -12.15 4.84 -9.43
C LYS A 244 -12.41 5.46 -8.05
N LYS A 245 -13.53 6.16 -7.87
CA LYS A 245 -13.93 6.73 -6.58
C LYS A 245 -14.48 5.64 -5.66
N MET A 246 -15.28 4.74 -6.22
CA MET A 246 -15.92 3.66 -5.47
C MET A 246 -14.93 2.61 -4.98
N ILE A 247 -13.85 2.32 -5.71
CA ILE A 247 -12.80 1.39 -5.22
C ILE A 247 -12.10 1.94 -3.98
N VAL A 248 -11.91 3.25 -3.90
CA VAL A 248 -11.34 3.89 -2.71
C VAL A 248 -12.31 3.83 -1.53
N ALA A 249 -13.60 4.03 -1.78
CA ALA A 249 -14.63 3.88 -0.76
C ALA A 249 -14.73 2.42 -0.27
N LEU A 250 -14.61 1.45 -1.18
CA LEU A 250 -14.52 0.03 -0.84
C LEU A 250 -13.26 -0.25 -0.01
N ALA A 251 -12.10 0.26 -0.39
CA ALA A 251 -10.85 0.13 0.36
C ALA A 251 -10.98 0.63 1.81
N ARG A 252 -11.66 1.77 2.00
CA ARG A 252 -11.98 2.30 3.34
C ARG A 252 -12.89 1.36 4.13
N LYS A 253 -13.99 0.89 3.53
CA LYS A 253 -14.93 -0.03 4.19
C LYS A 253 -14.25 -1.35 4.54
N LEU A 254 -13.48 -1.89 3.61
CA LEU A 254 -12.72 -3.13 3.80
C LEU A 254 -11.70 -2.99 4.93
N LEU A 255 -10.93 -1.89 4.99
CA LEU A 255 -9.99 -1.67 6.09
C LEU A 255 -10.69 -1.64 7.45
N ILE A 256 -11.85 -0.97 7.55
CA ILE A 256 -12.65 -0.92 8.78
C ILE A 256 -13.16 -2.32 9.14
N ALA A 257 -13.64 -3.09 8.17
CA ALA A 257 -14.11 -4.45 8.38
C ALA A 257 -12.99 -5.37 8.86
N LEU A 258 -11.80 -5.31 8.24
CA LEU A 258 -10.61 -6.06 8.67
C LEU A 258 -10.12 -5.62 10.06
N TRP A 259 -10.23 -4.35 10.41
CA TRP A 259 -9.92 -3.86 11.75
C TRP A 259 -10.86 -4.44 12.81
N HIS A 260 -12.18 -4.48 12.55
CA HIS A 260 -13.13 -5.16 13.43
C HIS A 260 -12.87 -6.67 13.51
N PHE A 261 -12.54 -7.30 12.39
CA PHE A 261 -12.22 -8.72 12.37
C PHE A 261 -11.03 -9.07 13.27
N VAL A 262 -9.98 -8.26 13.24
CA VAL A 262 -8.79 -8.48 14.07
C VAL A 262 -9.03 -8.12 15.55
N ARG A 263 -9.82 -7.08 15.82
CA ARG A 263 -10.04 -6.57 17.17
C ARG A 263 -11.14 -7.34 17.91
N ASP A 264 -12.23 -7.61 17.21
CA ASP A 264 -13.48 -8.08 17.82
C ASP A 264 -13.80 -9.54 17.39
N GLY A 265 -13.02 -10.12 16.46
CA GLY A 265 -13.29 -11.45 15.89
C GLY A 265 -14.46 -11.49 14.90
N VAL A 266 -15.06 -10.35 14.56
CA VAL A 266 -16.24 -10.28 13.70
C VAL A 266 -15.86 -10.47 12.25
N VAL A 267 -16.22 -11.63 11.68
CA VAL A 267 -16.01 -11.91 10.26
C VAL A 267 -16.92 -11.00 9.42
N PRO A 268 -16.37 -10.30 8.39
CA PRO A 268 -17.22 -9.49 7.54
C PRO A 268 -18.25 -10.34 6.78
N GLU A 269 -19.45 -9.83 6.63
CA GLU A 269 -20.59 -10.54 6.08
C GLU A 269 -20.30 -11.10 4.67
N GLY A 270 -20.61 -12.39 4.46
CA GLY A 270 -20.41 -13.11 3.21
C GLY A 270 -18.94 -13.31 2.80
N VAL A 271 -17.99 -13.14 3.72
CA VAL A 271 -16.56 -13.36 3.46
C VAL A 271 -16.18 -14.82 3.70
N PHE A 272 -15.54 -15.42 2.71
CA PHE A 272 -15.00 -16.78 2.81
C PHE A 272 -13.60 -16.77 3.44
N LEU A 273 -13.41 -17.63 4.42
CA LEU A 273 -12.15 -17.84 5.12
C LEU A 273 -11.53 -19.18 4.75
N ARG A 274 -10.19 -19.22 4.66
CA ARG A 274 -9.47 -20.49 4.65
C ARG A 274 -9.62 -21.20 6.00
N PRO A 275 -9.56 -22.53 6.04
CA PRO A 275 -9.47 -23.27 7.30
C PRO A 275 -8.35 -22.73 8.19
N ALA A 276 -8.51 -22.84 9.50
CA ALA A 276 -7.40 -22.61 10.41
C ALA A 276 -6.42 -23.77 10.30
N HIS A 277 -5.16 -23.49 10.05
CA HIS A 277 -4.08 -24.48 10.13
C HIS A 277 -3.56 -24.58 11.55
#